data_130372fd5baf208c93bde4adaeead471
#
_entry.id   130372fd5baf208c93bde4adaeead471
#
_cell.length_a   1.000
_cell.length_b   1.000
_cell.length_c   1.000
_cell.angle_alpha   90.00
_cell.angle_beta   90.00
_cell.angle_gamma   90.00
#
_symmetry.space_group_name_H-M   'P 1'
#
loop_
_entity.id
_entity.type
_entity.pdbx_description
1 polymer ?
#
loop_
_entity_poly.entity_id
_entity_poly.type
_entity_poly.pdbx_seq_one_letter_code
_entity_poly.pdbx_strand_id
1 'polypeptide(L)'
;MRRVGIIGAGSIATPVIRALSDGTAGAWRLAAVLAREARTINGIEVLDDVDTFLGSPIDLVIEAAGPKALSEWGVRALAIADVWTVSGVALADRALETALATAATASRHRLRLATGAIAGLDGVATAAVDPAARLHITISVAPTEQPRMVLFSGSVRDAAQRFPDGVNVAIAAALAGPGLDAATLDVVRPGPGEAREIRLVVESRYGRFETVSHPRVDPAAGVHTVAANLIAALRRCDRPVWVG
;
A
#
# COMPACT_ATOMS: atom_id res chain seq x y z
N MET A 1 -15.68 19.51 -4.43
CA MET A 1 -14.29 19.17 -4.71
C MET A 1 -13.76 18.42 -3.49
N ARG A 2 -13.29 17.19 -3.65
CA ARG A 2 -12.82 16.34 -2.53
C ARG A 2 -11.36 16.67 -2.18
N ARG A 3 -11.03 16.57 -0.89
CA ARG A 3 -9.76 17.05 -0.33
C ARG A 3 -8.97 15.90 0.28
N VAL A 4 -7.69 15.84 -0.03
CA VAL A 4 -6.77 14.79 0.42
C VAL A 4 -5.76 15.38 1.39
N GLY A 5 -5.69 14.80 2.60
CA GLY A 5 -4.56 14.96 3.50
C GLY A 5 -3.52 13.87 3.25
N ILE A 6 -2.24 14.20 3.23
CA ILE A 6 -1.16 13.23 3.04
C ILE A 6 -0.29 13.16 4.28
N ILE A 7 -0.11 11.96 4.83
CA ILE A 7 0.86 11.66 5.87
C ILE A 7 2.10 11.09 5.20
N GLY A 8 3.19 11.86 5.20
CA GLY A 8 4.45 11.54 4.55
C GLY A 8 4.83 12.50 3.44
N ALA A 9 6.13 12.64 3.21
CA ALA A 9 6.71 13.50 2.18
C ALA A 9 7.94 12.86 1.52
N GLY A 10 7.91 11.52 1.42
CA GLY A 10 8.95 10.69 0.80
C GLY A 10 8.71 10.43 -0.70
N SER A 11 9.45 9.47 -1.26
CA SER A 11 9.45 9.13 -2.69
C SER A 11 8.08 8.66 -3.22
N ILE A 12 7.23 8.07 -2.38
CA ILE A 12 5.86 7.68 -2.75
C ILE A 12 4.92 8.88 -2.66
N ALA A 13 5.00 9.66 -1.59
CA ALA A 13 4.09 10.78 -1.34
C ALA A 13 4.32 11.93 -2.32
N THR A 14 5.57 12.29 -2.64
CA THR A 14 5.91 13.46 -3.46
C THR A 14 5.23 13.48 -4.83
N PRO A 15 5.21 12.40 -5.64
CA PRO A 15 4.46 12.38 -6.90
C PRO A 15 2.95 12.53 -6.71
N VAL A 16 2.37 11.99 -5.62
CA VAL A 16 0.94 12.11 -5.31
C VAL A 16 0.61 13.54 -4.92
N ILE A 17 1.43 14.17 -4.07
CA ILE A 17 1.31 15.59 -3.69
C ILE A 17 1.31 16.46 -4.94
N ARG A 18 2.26 16.25 -5.85
CA ARG A 18 2.33 16.99 -7.11
C ARG A 18 1.05 16.80 -7.93
N ALA A 19 0.59 15.57 -8.14
CA ALA A 19 -0.61 15.29 -8.92
C ALA A 19 -1.87 15.94 -8.34
N LEU A 20 -1.99 16.03 -7.02
CA LEU A 20 -3.09 16.72 -6.35
C LEU A 20 -3.00 18.24 -6.53
N SER A 21 -1.80 18.81 -6.44
CA SER A 21 -1.54 20.26 -6.60
C SER A 21 -1.74 20.72 -8.05
N ASP A 22 -1.27 19.93 -9.02
CA ASP A 22 -1.39 20.23 -10.45
C ASP A 22 -2.79 19.91 -11.01
N GLY A 23 -3.69 19.35 -10.19
CA GLY A 23 -5.03 18.94 -10.62
C GLY A 23 -5.07 17.71 -11.52
N THR A 24 -3.97 16.95 -11.63
CA THR A 24 -3.89 15.74 -12.45
C THR A 24 -4.36 14.47 -11.74
N ALA A 25 -4.78 14.58 -10.46
CA ALA A 25 -5.35 13.49 -9.67
C ALA A 25 -6.89 13.38 -9.79
N GLY A 26 -7.51 13.93 -10.82
CA GLY A 26 -8.98 13.98 -11.00
C GLY A 26 -9.62 15.13 -10.19
N ALA A 27 -10.80 14.90 -9.61
CA ALA A 27 -11.52 15.90 -8.81
C ALA A 27 -10.98 16.08 -7.39
N TRP A 28 -9.86 15.45 -7.05
CA TRP A 28 -9.20 15.57 -5.77
C TRP A 28 -8.22 16.73 -5.72
N ARG A 29 -8.10 17.36 -4.57
CA ARG A 29 -7.12 18.44 -4.32
C ARG A 29 -6.41 18.20 -3.01
N LEU A 30 -5.17 18.68 -2.93
CA LEU A 30 -4.39 18.63 -1.69
C LEU A 30 -5.01 19.58 -0.65
N ALA A 31 -5.23 19.08 0.57
CA ALA A 31 -5.67 19.86 1.72
C ALA A 31 -4.49 20.18 2.65
N ALA A 32 -3.73 19.17 3.04
CA ALA A 32 -2.62 19.30 3.97
C ALA A 32 -1.61 18.17 3.76
N VAL A 33 -0.37 18.41 4.17
CA VAL A 33 0.71 17.41 4.22
C VAL A 33 1.27 17.40 5.62
N LEU A 34 1.40 16.21 6.23
CA LEU A 34 2.05 15.99 7.52
C LEU A 34 3.36 15.24 7.32
N ALA A 35 4.44 15.70 7.92
CA ALA A 35 5.70 14.97 8.01
C ALA A 35 6.34 15.20 9.37
N ARG A 36 7.47 14.50 9.64
CA ARG A 36 8.19 14.61 10.93
C ARG A 36 8.78 15.99 11.22
N GLU A 37 9.00 16.77 10.18
CA GLU A 37 9.61 18.10 10.24
C GLU A 37 8.84 19.05 9.33
N ALA A 38 8.49 20.23 9.85
CA ALA A 38 7.89 21.30 9.06
C ALA A 38 8.89 21.79 8.00
N ARG A 39 8.41 21.95 6.78
CA ARG A 39 9.21 22.44 5.65
C ARG A 39 8.30 22.85 4.48
N THR A 40 8.90 23.45 3.47
CA THR A 40 8.20 23.73 2.21
C THR A 40 8.68 22.79 1.11
N ILE A 41 7.75 22.13 0.41
CA ILE A 41 8.04 21.27 -0.74
C ILE A 41 7.26 21.81 -1.94
N ASN A 42 7.97 22.28 -2.97
CA ASN A 42 7.36 22.86 -4.18
C ASN A 42 6.30 23.95 -3.88
N GLY A 43 6.56 24.81 -2.90
CA GLY A 43 5.62 25.86 -2.46
C GLY A 43 4.49 25.41 -1.57
N ILE A 44 4.45 24.13 -1.17
CA ILE A 44 3.45 23.56 -0.27
C ILE A 44 4.03 23.50 1.12
N GLU A 45 3.31 24.07 2.09
CA GLU A 45 3.63 23.97 3.50
C GLU A 45 3.40 22.53 4.00
N VAL A 46 4.41 21.96 4.64
CA VAL A 46 4.36 20.63 5.28
C VAL A 46 4.29 20.84 6.79
N LEU A 47 3.23 20.37 7.39
CA LEU A 47 2.98 20.43 8.82
C LEU A 47 3.79 19.36 9.57
N ASP A 48 4.17 19.62 10.80
CA ASP A 48 4.76 18.67 11.75
C ASP A 48 3.85 18.40 12.95
N ASP A 49 2.78 19.17 13.09
CA ASP A 49 1.76 19.00 14.11
C ASP A 49 0.54 18.21 13.57
N VAL A 50 0.30 17.06 14.19
CA VAL A 50 -0.78 16.15 13.79
C VAL A 50 -2.17 16.73 14.10
N ASP A 51 -2.32 17.54 15.15
CA ASP A 51 -3.61 18.10 15.51
C ASP A 51 -4.02 19.17 14.50
N THR A 52 -3.12 20.00 14.05
CA THR A 52 -3.33 20.95 12.95
C THR A 52 -3.66 20.22 11.65
N PHE A 53 -2.95 19.13 11.34
CA PHE A 53 -3.24 18.31 10.15
C PHE A 53 -4.65 17.71 10.22
N LEU A 54 -5.00 17.05 11.32
CA LEU A 54 -6.32 16.41 11.46
C LEU A 54 -7.46 17.42 11.60
N GLY A 55 -7.19 18.66 12.03
CA GLY A 55 -8.14 19.78 12.04
C GLY A 55 -8.39 20.40 10.66
N SER A 56 -7.59 20.05 9.66
CA SER A 56 -7.77 20.50 8.28
C SER A 56 -9.00 19.85 7.64
N PRO A 57 -9.63 20.49 6.66
CA PRO A 57 -10.81 19.94 5.99
C PRO A 57 -10.41 18.82 5.03
N ILE A 58 -10.36 17.58 5.49
CA ILE A 58 -9.90 16.37 4.79
C ILE A 58 -11.08 15.42 4.55
N ASP A 59 -11.22 14.92 3.33
CA ASP A 59 -12.24 13.93 2.94
C ASP A 59 -11.60 12.53 2.73
N LEU A 60 -10.28 12.47 2.60
CA LEU A 60 -9.48 11.25 2.48
C LEU A 60 -8.08 11.49 3.02
N VAL A 61 -7.57 10.60 3.86
CA VAL A 61 -6.16 10.57 4.27
C VAL A 61 -5.41 9.53 3.45
N ILE A 62 -4.25 9.90 2.87
CA ILE A 62 -3.31 8.96 2.27
C ILE A 62 -2.07 8.88 3.17
N GLU A 63 -1.84 7.72 3.78
CA GLU A 63 -0.65 7.45 4.57
C GLU A 63 0.43 6.81 3.69
N ALA A 64 1.58 7.46 3.57
CA ALA A 64 2.76 7.05 2.82
C ALA A 64 4.07 7.42 3.55
N ALA A 65 4.06 7.36 4.88
CA ALA A 65 5.18 7.67 5.76
C ALA A 65 5.83 6.42 6.39
N GLY A 66 5.15 5.29 6.30
CA GLY A 66 5.65 4.01 6.79
C GLY A 66 4.88 3.44 7.98
N PRO A 67 5.16 2.18 8.35
CA PRO A 67 4.38 1.43 9.34
C PRO A 67 4.21 2.14 10.68
N LYS A 68 5.25 2.85 11.14
CA LYS A 68 5.22 3.61 12.40
C LYS A 68 4.16 4.72 12.36
N ALA A 69 4.06 5.45 11.25
CA ALA A 69 3.07 6.52 11.09
C ALA A 69 1.63 5.98 11.09
N LEU A 70 1.39 4.84 10.43
CA LEU A 70 0.08 4.18 10.48
C LEU A 70 -0.26 3.72 11.90
N SER A 71 0.69 3.16 12.63
CA SER A 71 0.49 2.73 14.03
C SER A 71 0.18 3.90 14.95
N GLU A 72 0.84 5.04 14.74
CA GLU A 72 0.72 6.22 15.60
C GLU A 72 -0.55 7.02 15.30
N TRP A 73 -0.88 7.20 14.02
CA TRP A 73 -1.94 8.14 13.62
C TRP A 73 -3.14 7.50 12.91
N GLY A 74 -3.06 6.22 12.53
CA GLY A 74 -4.08 5.56 11.73
C GLY A 74 -5.47 5.57 12.36
N VAL A 75 -5.57 5.28 13.67
CA VAL A 75 -6.84 5.31 14.41
C VAL A 75 -7.43 6.73 14.44
N ARG A 76 -6.60 7.75 14.68
CA ARG A 76 -7.04 9.15 14.69
C ARG A 76 -7.46 9.62 13.30
N ALA A 77 -6.73 9.23 12.25
CA ALA A 77 -7.08 9.55 10.88
C ALA A 77 -8.42 8.90 10.46
N LEU A 78 -8.67 7.65 10.86
CA LEU A 78 -9.94 6.97 10.63
C LEU A 78 -11.12 7.62 11.36
N ALA A 79 -10.88 8.37 12.43
CA ALA A 79 -11.95 9.09 13.10
C ALA A 79 -12.53 10.25 12.25
N ILE A 80 -11.77 10.78 11.29
CA ILE A 80 -12.16 11.95 10.49
C ILE A 80 -12.44 11.66 9.03
N ALA A 81 -11.82 10.62 8.43
CA ALA A 81 -11.92 10.32 7.00
C ALA A 81 -11.58 8.86 6.69
N ASP A 82 -11.88 8.41 5.47
CA ASP A 82 -11.30 7.20 4.92
C ASP A 82 -9.76 7.30 4.90
N VAL A 83 -9.09 6.19 5.15
CA VAL A 83 -7.62 6.13 5.12
C VAL A 83 -7.16 5.15 4.04
N TRP A 84 -6.30 5.61 3.13
CA TRP A 84 -5.55 4.76 2.23
C TRP A 84 -4.11 4.68 2.71
N THR A 85 -3.57 3.48 2.85
CA THR A 85 -2.19 3.28 3.32
C THR A 85 -1.38 2.43 2.34
N VAL A 86 -0.09 2.68 2.27
CA VAL A 86 0.90 1.82 1.60
C VAL A 86 1.69 0.98 2.62
N SER A 87 1.45 1.19 3.90
CA SER A 87 2.22 0.62 5.02
C SER A 87 1.61 -0.69 5.53
N GLY A 88 1.35 -1.62 4.59
CA GLY A 88 0.68 -2.89 4.88
C GLY A 88 1.33 -3.71 5.99
N VAL A 89 2.65 -3.68 6.10
CA VAL A 89 3.40 -4.43 7.12
C VAL A 89 2.93 -4.11 8.53
N ALA A 90 2.45 -2.91 8.82
CA ALA A 90 1.87 -2.56 10.12
C ALA A 90 0.71 -3.50 10.52
N LEU A 91 -0.06 -4.00 9.55
CA LEU A 91 -1.20 -4.91 9.78
C LEU A 91 -0.78 -6.34 10.13
N ALA A 92 0.52 -6.67 10.13
CA ALA A 92 1.01 -7.92 10.69
C ALA A 92 0.91 -7.95 12.22
N ASP A 93 0.88 -6.78 12.89
CA ASP A 93 0.53 -6.65 14.30
C ASP A 93 -0.99 -6.80 14.47
N ARG A 94 -1.42 -7.88 15.12
CA ARG A 94 -2.85 -8.20 15.34
C ARG A 94 -3.56 -7.18 16.21
N ALA A 95 -2.87 -6.57 17.18
CA ALA A 95 -3.46 -5.56 18.05
C ALA A 95 -3.76 -4.29 17.26
N LEU A 96 -2.83 -3.86 16.41
CA LEU A 96 -3.00 -2.71 15.53
C LEU A 96 -4.08 -2.98 14.46
N GLU A 97 -4.04 -4.16 13.82
CA GLU A 97 -5.06 -4.57 12.84
C GLU A 97 -6.47 -4.47 13.44
N THR A 98 -6.65 -5.02 14.66
CA THR A 98 -7.92 -4.96 15.40
C THR A 98 -8.32 -3.53 15.76
N ALA A 99 -7.39 -2.72 16.24
CA ALA A 99 -7.65 -1.33 16.61
C ALA A 99 -8.10 -0.48 15.40
N LEU A 100 -7.42 -0.64 14.25
CA LEU A 100 -7.78 0.05 13.02
C LEU A 100 -9.14 -0.41 12.48
N ALA A 101 -9.43 -1.71 12.50
CA ALA A 101 -10.73 -2.26 12.08
C ALA A 101 -11.87 -1.75 12.97
N THR A 102 -11.65 -1.71 14.29
CA THR A 102 -12.60 -1.17 15.27
C THR A 102 -12.85 0.33 15.01
N ALA A 103 -11.80 1.12 14.83
CA ALA A 103 -11.91 2.55 14.54
C ALA A 103 -12.65 2.81 13.23
N ALA A 104 -12.32 2.07 12.17
CA ALA A 104 -12.98 2.16 10.87
C ALA A 104 -14.50 1.88 10.98
N THR A 105 -14.87 0.83 11.72
CA THR A 105 -16.27 0.46 11.94
C THR A 105 -17.01 1.52 12.75
N ALA A 106 -16.41 2.01 13.84
CA ALA A 106 -17.03 3.01 14.72
C ALA A 106 -17.28 4.35 14.02
N SER A 107 -16.33 4.80 13.20
CA SER A 107 -16.43 6.06 12.44
C SER A 107 -17.22 5.94 11.13
N ARG A 108 -17.52 4.71 10.67
CA ARG A 108 -18.07 4.40 9.33
C ARG A 108 -17.14 4.80 8.19
N HIS A 109 -15.85 4.96 8.46
CA HIS A 109 -14.81 5.12 7.47
C HIS A 109 -14.15 3.78 7.13
N ARG A 110 -13.29 3.78 6.12
CA ARG A 110 -12.63 2.57 5.63
C ARG A 110 -11.11 2.72 5.65
N LEU A 111 -10.43 1.71 6.15
CA LEU A 111 -9.01 1.53 5.89
C LEU A 111 -8.86 0.77 4.58
N ARG A 112 -8.18 1.34 3.60
CA ARG A 112 -7.85 0.70 2.33
C ARG A 112 -6.34 0.56 2.22
N LEU A 113 -5.89 -0.68 2.06
CA LEU A 113 -4.52 -0.92 1.67
C LEU A 113 -4.38 -0.71 0.15
N ALA A 114 -3.45 0.14 -0.26
CA ALA A 114 -3.14 0.33 -1.67
C ALA A 114 -2.58 -0.98 -2.26
N THR A 115 -2.98 -1.31 -3.49
CA THR A 115 -2.51 -2.53 -4.17
C THR A 115 -1.00 -2.48 -4.45
N GLY A 116 -0.40 -1.30 -4.31
CA GLY A 116 1.03 -1.12 -4.40
C GLY A 116 1.55 -1.37 -5.82
N ALA A 117 2.52 -2.28 -5.92
CA ALA A 117 3.21 -2.58 -7.16
C ALA A 117 2.79 -3.91 -7.79
N ILE A 118 1.59 -4.41 -7.46
CA ILE A 118 1.07 -5.69 -7.96
C ILE A 118 -0.25 -5.52 -8.70
N ALA A 119 -0.54 -6.47 -9.57
CA ALA A 119 -1.80 -6.60 -10.31
C ALA A 119 -2.50 -7.91 -9.93
N GLY A 120 -3.78 -8.06 -10.31
CA GLY A 120 -4.53 -9.32 -10.19
C GLY A 120 -5.07 -9.62 -8.80
N LEU A 121 -5.22 -8.62 -7.93
CA LEU A 121 -5.84 -8.83 -6.61
C LEU A 121 -7.32 -9.18 -6.70
N ASP A 122 -7.99 -8.82 -7.78
CA ASP A 122 -9.34 -9.27 -8.12
C ASP A 122 -9.40 -10.79 -8.35
N GLY A 123 -8.41 -11.35 -9.04
CA GLY A 123 -8.25 -12.81 -9.18
C GLY A 123 -8.00 -13.51 -7.84
N VAL A 124 -7.16 -12.91 -6.98
CA VAL A 124 -6.91 -13.42 -5.62
C VAL A 124 -8.20 -13.39 -4.79
N ALA A 125 -8.95 -12.29 -4.81
CA ALA A 125 -10.22 -12.16 -4.09
C ALA A 125 -11.28 -13.13 -4.64
N THR A 126 -11.33 -13.34 -5.95
CA THR A 126 -12.22 -14.32 -6.58
C THR A 126 -11.90 -15.74 -6.10
N ALA A 127 -10.64 -16.13 -6.09
CA ALA A 127 -10.21 -17.43 -5.61
C ALA A 127 -10.54 -17.63 -4.12
N ALA A 128 -10.38 -16.59 -3.31
CA ALA A 128 -10.59 -16.63 -1.86
C ALA A 128 -12.07 -16.80 -1.43
N VAL A 129 -13.02 -16.75 -2.35
CA VAL A 129 -14.41 -17.19 -2.11
C VAL A 129 -14.44 -18.70 -1.77
N ASP A 130 -13.45 -19.46 -2.23
CA ASP A 130 -13.20 -20.82 -1.79
C ASP A 130 -12.38 -20.82 -0.49
N PRO A 131 -12.91 -21.32 0.64
CA PRO A 131 -12.15 -21.41 1.89
C PRO A 131 -10.89 -22.30 1.80
N ALA A 132 -10.80 -23.17 0.78
CA ALA A 132 -9.63 -23.99 0.51
C ALA A 132 -8.61 -23.34 -0.44
N ALA A 133 -8.83 -22.07 -0.84
CA ALA A 133 -7.90 -21.34 -1.70
C ALA A 133 -6.50 -21.28 -1.09
N ARG A 134 -5.48 -21.44 -1.92
CA ARG A 134 -4.07 -21.37 -1.54
C ARG A 134 -3.40 -20.25 -2.31
N LEU A 135 -2.83 -19.29 -1.60
CA LEU A 135 -2.07 -18.19 -2.17
C LEU A 135 -0.58 -18.39 -1.84
N HIS A 136 0.22 -18.44 -2.89
CA HIS A 136 1.67 -18.40 -2.80
C HIS A 136 2.21 -17.12 -3.48
N ILE A 137 3.12 -16.45 -2.78
CA ILE A 137 3.71 -15.19 -3.22
C ILE A 137 5.22 -15.38 -3.32
N THR A 138 5.83 -14.83 -4.36
CA THR A 138 7.28 -14.72 -4.45
C THR A 138 7.64 -13.25 -4.60
N ILE A 139 8.56 -12.75 -3.78
CA ILE A 139 9.09 -11.39 -3.87
C ILE A 139 10.60 -11.45 -4.06
N SER A 140 11.10 -10.91 -5.16
CA SER A 140 12.53 -10.73 -5.37
C SER A 140 13.04 -9.47 -4.66
N VAL A 141 14.12 -9.60 -3.88
CA VAL A 141 14.91 -8.45 -3.42
C VAL A 141 15.70 -7.83 -4.58
N ALA A 142 16.46 -6.76 -4.31
CA ALA A 142 17.31 -6.17 -5.34
C ALA A 142 18.27 -7.20 -5.92
N PRO A 143 18.48 -7.25 -7.26
CA PRO A 143 19.43 -8.14 -7.89
C PRO A 143 20.86 -7.90 -7.40
N THR A 144 21.65 -8.95 -7.35
CA THR A 144 23.08 -8.91 -7.03
C THR A 144 23.83 -9.86 -7.97
N GLU A 145 25.15 -9.82 -7.96
CA GLU A 145 26.00 -10.77 -8.68
C GLU A 145 26.09 -12.17 -8.02
N GLN A 146 25.34 -12.38 -6.94
CA GLN A 146 25.34 -13.66 -6.22
C GLN A 146 24.30 -14.62 -6.83
N PRO A 147 24.51 -15.95 -6.69
CA PRO A 147 23.57 -16.96 -7.15
C PRO A 147 22.17 -16.79 -6.54
N ARG A 148 21.16 -17.24 -7.28
CA ARG A 148 19.77 -17.27 -6.80
C ARG A 148 19.67 -18.03 -5.48
N MET A 149 18.94 -17.46 -4.52
CA MET A 149 18.76 -18.06 -3.21
C MET A 149 17.40 -17.68 -2.61
N VAL A 150 16.71 -18.63 -1.99
CA VAL A 150 15.55 -18.35 -1.14
C VAL A 150 16.08 -17.88 0.22
N LEU A 151 15.78 -16.64 0.58
CA LEU A 151 16.21 -16.01 1.83
C LEU A 151 15.23 -16.29 2.97
N PHE A 152 13.97 -16.55 2.61
CA PHE A 152 12.90 -16.87 3.55
C PHE A 152 11.81 -17.65 2.83
N SER A 153 11.17 -18.59 3.52
CA SER A 153 9.94 -19.27 3.12
C SER A 153 9.09 -19.47 4.37
N GLY A 154 7.82 -19.04 4.31
CA GLY A 154 6.92 -19.13 5.46
C GLY A 154 5.62 -18.37 5.26
N SER A 155 4.91 -18.06 6.36
CA SER A 155 3.70 -17.25 6.30
C SER A 155 4.01 -15.79 5.95
N VAL A 156 3.03 -15.09 5.38
CA VAL A 156 3.17 -13.64 5.11
C VAL A 156 3.35 -12.87 6.41
N ARG A 157 2.71 -13.31 7.50
CA ARG A 157 2.87 -12.66 8.81
C ARG A 157 4.29 -12.77 9.35
N ASP A 158 4.91 -13.94 9.29
CA ASP A 158 6.29 -14.14 9.74
C ASP A 158 7.28 -13.36 8.86
N ALA A 159 7.02 -13.33 7.55
CA ALA A 159 7.81 -12.52 6.63
C ALA A 159 7.78 -11.02 6.97
N ALA A 160 6.61 -10.50 7.37
CA ALA A 160 6.47 -9.10 7.74
C ALA A 160 7.32 -8.71 8.96
N GLN A 161 7.46 -9.62 9.92
CA GLN A 161 8.34 -9.42 11.08
C GLN A 161 9.82 -9.38 10.69
N ARG A 162 10.22 -10.19 9.70
CA ARG A 162 11.61 -10.32 9.28
C ARG A 162 12.03 -9.29 8.23
N PHE A 163 11.08 -8.80 7.40
CA PHE A 163 11.32 -7.89 6.28
C PHE A 163 10.35 -6.70 6.32
N PRO A 164 10.41 -5.84 7.35
CA PRO A 164 9.41 -4.79 7.58
C PRO A 164 9.32 -3.76 6.45
N ASP A 165 10.37 -3.60 5.65
CA ASP A 165 10.40 -2.61 4.54
C ASP A 165 10.14 -3.25 3.16
N GLY A 166 10.02 -4.58 3.07
CA GLY A 166 10.09 -5.29 1.78
C GLY A 166 8.80 -5.97 1.33
N VAL A 167 7.84 -6.22 2.23
CA VAL A 167 6.73 -7.16 1.95
C VAL A 167 5.33 -6.53 1.99
N ASN A 168 5.22 -5.21 1.92
CA ASN A 168 3.91 -4.52 1.92
C ASN A 168 2.93 -5.07 0.87
N VAL A 169 3.43 -5.43 -0.31
CA VAL A 169 2.62 -5.98 -1.39
C VAL A 169 2.09 -7.39 -1.07
N ALA A 170 2.86 -8.20 -0.32
CA ALA A 170 2.41 -9.52 0.13
C ALA A 170 1.28 -9.40 1.15
N ILE A 171 1.35 -8.40 2.04
CA ILE A 171 0.25 -8.11 2.98
C ILE A 171 -1.02 -7.78 2.21
N ALA A 172 -0.93 -6.92 1.17
CA ALA A 172 -2.09 -6.56 0.35
C ALA A 172 -2.69 -7.79 -0.35
N ALA A 173 -1.86 -8.66 -0.91
CA ALA A 173 -2.31 -9.89 -1.56
C ALA A 173 -2.93 -10.87 -0.57
N ALA A 174 -2.32 -11.07 0.59
CA ALA A 174 -2.83 -11.97 1.62
C ALA A 174 -4.17 -11.49 2.20
N LEU A 175 -4.34 -10.19 2.43
CA LEU A 175 -5.61 -9.61 2.91
C LEU A 175 -6.71 -9.62 1.84
N ALA A 176 -6.36 -9.57 0.55
CA ALA A 176 -7.32 -9.80 -0.54
C ALA A 176 -7.68 -11.29 -0.68
N GLY A 177 -6.90 -12.18 -0.08
CA GLY A 177 -6.99 -13.64 -0.20
C GLY A 177 -7.26 -14.34 1.13
N PRO A 178 -6.55 -15.45 1.41
CA PRO A 178 -6.82 -16.31 2.57
C PRO A 178 -6.33 -15.76 3.92
N GLY A 179 -5.74 -14.55 3.94
CA GLY A 179 -5.22 -13.93 5.16
C GLY A 179 -3.72 -14.15 5.37
N LEU A 180 -3.15 -13.39 6.32
CA LEU A 180 -1.70 -13.30 6.53
C LEU A 180 -1.07 -14.61 7.03
N ASP A 181 -1.83 -15.42 7.74
CA ASP A 181 -1.34 -16.68 8.35
C ASP A 181 -1.43 -17.85 7.38
N ALA A 182 -2.41 -17.84 6.45
CA ALA A 182 -2.64 -18.90 5.49
C ALA A 182 -1.91 -18.69 4.16
N ALA A 183 -1.67 -17.45 3.77
CA ALA A 183 -0.86 -17.13 2.59
C ALA A 183 0.62 -17.40 2.85
N THR A 184 1.30 -18.00 1.87
CA THR A 184 2.75 -18.29 1.94
C THR A 184 3.55 -17.31 1.10
N LEU A 185 4.78 -17.02 1.54
CA LEU A 185 5.70 -16.09 0.88
C LEU A 185 7.11 -16.67 0.84
N ASP A 186 7.70 -16.62 -0.36
CA ASP A 186 9.14 -16.76 -0.56
C ASP A 186 9.75 -15.37 -0.83
N VAL A 187 10.74 -15.00 -0.03
CA VAL A 187 11.62 -13.86 -0.32
C VAL A 187 12.87 -14.41 -1.00
N VAL A 188 13.11 -13.97 -2.23
CA VAL A 188 14.15 -14.55 -3.09
C VAL A 188 15.17 -13.48 -3.48
N ARG A 189 16.46 -13.81 -3.35
CA ARG A 189 17.52 -13.11 -4.03
C ARG A 189 17.59 -13.67 -5.46
N PRO A 190 17.35 -12.86 -6.51
CA PRO A 190 17.50 -13.32 -7.88
C PRO A 190 18.97 -13.59 -8.22
N GLY A 191 19.19 -14.46 -9.20
CA GLY A 191 20.52 -14.73 -9.75
C GLY A 191 20.99 -13.60 -10.68
N PRO A 192 22.27 -13.66 -11.12
CA PRO A 192 22.82 -12.70 -12.06
C PRO A 192 21.98 -12.63 -13.35
N GLY A 193 21.63 -11.42 -13.78
CA GLY A 193 20.81 -11.18 -14.97
C GLY A 193 19.29 -11.43 -14.79
N GLU A 194 18.85 -11.98 -13.68
CA GLU A 194 17.42 -12.11 -13.38
C GLU A 194 16.81 -10.77 -12.99
N ALA A 195 15.62 -10.47 -13.52
CA ALA A 195 14.89 -9.26 -13.14
C ALA A 195 14.26 -9.40 -11.74
N ARG A 196 14.12 -8.27 -11.07
CA ARG A 196 13.27 -8.19 -9.86
C ARG A 196 11.82 -8.43 -10.25
N GLU A 197 11.18 -9.39 -9.60
CA GLU A 197 9.76 -9.68 -9.82
C GLU A 197 8.98 -9.83 -8.53
N ILE A 198 7.67 -9.66 -8.66
CA ILE A 198 6.68 -10.05 -7.66
C ILE A 198 5.71 -10.98 -8.39
N ARG A 199 5.60 -12.20 -7.92
CA ARG A 199 4.72 -13.24 -8.48
C ARG A 199 3.67 -13.62 -7.47
N LEU A 200 2.41 -13.67 -7.91
CA LEU A 200 1.29 -14.22 -7.15
C LEU A 200 0.77 -15.44 -7.90
N VAL A 201 0.55 -16.52 -7.17
CA VAL A 201 -0.15 -17.72 -7.66
C VAL A 201 -1.24 -18.04 -6.65
N VAL A 202 -2.48 -18.03 -7.08
CA VAL A 202 -3.60 -18.45 -6.25
C VAL A 202 -4.36 -19.59 -6.94
N GLU A 203 -4.64 -20.64 -6.18
CA GLU A 203 -5.36 -21.83 -6.65
C GLU A 203 -6.60 -22.06 -5.79
N SER A 204 -7.71 -22.39 -6.45
CA SER A 204 -8.99 -22.67 -5.84
C SER A 204 -9.85 -23.54 -6.76
N ARG A 205 -11.02 -23.96 -6.33
CA ARG A 205 -12.01 -24.61 -7.21
C ARG A 205 -12.50 -23.71 -8.36
N TYR A 206 -12.31 -22.40 -8.28
CA TYR A 206 -12.70 -21.45 -9.34
C TYR A 206 -11.60 -21.25 -10.40
N GLY A 207 -10.45 -21.86 -10.19
CA GLY A 207 -9.34 -21.83 -11.14
C GLY A 207 -8.01 -21.47 -10.48
N ARG A 208 -6.99 -21.34 -11.35
CA ARG A 208 -5.66 -20.89 -11.00
C ARG A 208 -5.42 -19.54 -11.68
N PHE A 209 -5.09 -18.55 -10.86
CA PHE A 209 -4.71 -17.23 -11.34
C PHE A 209 -3.24 -16.99 -11.02
N GLU A 210 -2.51 -16.48 -11.98
CA GLU A 210 -1.11 -16.18 -11.83
C GLU A 210 -0.82 -14.80 -12.40
N THR A 211 -0.10 -13.98 -11.64
CA THR A 211 0.37 -12.67 -12.09
C THR A 211 1.84 -12.49 -11.78
N VAL A 212 2.54 -11.81 -12.69
CA VAL A 212 3.93 -11.40 -12.51
C VAL A 212 4.01 -9.90 -12.73
N SER A 213 4.63 -9.21 -11.78
CA SER A 213 4.83 -7.76 -11.84
C SER A 213 6.32 -7.43 -11.76
N HIS A 214 6.76 -6.52 -12.62
CA HIS A 214 8.11 -5.97 -12.61
C HIS A 214 8.05 -4.47 -12.26
N PRO A 215 7.92 -4.12 -10.96
CA PRO A 215 7.75 -2.73 -10.55
C PRO A 215 8.99 -1.90 -10.82
N ARG A 216 8.76 -0.67 -11.25
CA ARG A 216 9.83 0.29 -11.54
C ARG A 216 9.85 1.40 -10.48
N VAL A 217 11.04 1.69 -9.98
CA VAL A 217 11.32 2.81 -9.09
C VAL A 217 12.53 3.54 -9.62
N ASP A 218 12.34 4.80 -9.98
CA ASP A 218 13.39 5.73 -10.40
C ASP A 218 13.09 7.10 -9.77
N PRO A 219 13.60 7.37 -8.55
CA PRO A 219 13.30 8.60 -7.84
C PRO A 219 13.81 9.86 -8.58
N ALA A 220 14.92 9.77 -9.32
CA ALA A 220 15.48 10.88 -10.06
C ALA A 220 14.55 11.31 -11.21
N ALA A 221 13.90 10.34 -11.87
CA ALA A 221 12.90 10.61 -12.89
C ALA A 221 11.48 10.82 -12.31
N GLY A 222 11.30 10.79 -10.98
CA GLY A 222 10.00 10.87 -10.33
C GLY A 222 9.10 9.66 -10.57
N VAL A 223 9.68 8.52 -10.96
CA VAL A 223 8.94 7.29 -11.25
C VAL A 223 8.85 6.44 -9.99
N HIS A 224 7.62 6.13 -9.58
CA HIS A 224 7.36 5.20 -8.48
C HIS A 224 6.04 4.47 -8.72
N THR A 225 6.09 3.16 -8.97
CA THR A 225 4.91 2.34 -9.31
C THR A 225 3.79 2.47 -8.26
N VAL A 226 4.12 2.51 -6.96
CA VAL A 226 3.12 2.66 -5.88
C VAL A 226 2.45 4.02 -5.92
N ALA A 227 3.20 5.10 -6.19
CA ALA A 227 2.63 6.44 -6.33
C ALA A 227 1.69 6.52 -7.54
N ALA A 228 2.09 5.93 -8.68
CA ALA A 228 1.24 5.83 -9.86
C ALA A 228 -0.06 5.07 -9.58
N ASN A 229 0.01 3.99 -8.78
CA ASN A 229 -1.17 3.24 -8.33
C ASN A 229 -2.13 4.10 -7.51
N LEU A 230 -1.62 4.89 -6.54
CA LEU A 230 -2.44 5.82 -5.75
C LEU A 230 -3.12 6.88 -6.64
N ILE A 231 -2.36 7.49 -7.56
CA ILE A 231 -2.91 8.49 -8.49
C ILE A 231 -3.99 7.87 -9.39
N ALA A 232 -3.75 6.67 -9.91
CA ALA A 232 -4.72 5.94 -10.71
C ALA A 232 -5.99 5.62 -9.90
N ALA A 233 -5.85 5.24 -8.62
CA ALA A 233 -6.97 4.99 -7.72
C ALA A 233 -7.79 6.26 -7.46
N LEU A 234 -7.17 7.41 -7.22
CA LEU A 234 -7.84 8.71 -7.09
C LEU A 234 -8.65 9.04 -8.34
N ARG A 235 -8.04 8.91 -9.52
CA ARG A 235 -8.72 9.16 -10.82
C ARG A 235 -9.90 8.23 -11.06
N ARG A 236 -9.82 6.97 -10.62
CA ARG A 236 -10.92 6.00 -10.76
C ARG A 236 -12.14 6.37 -9.95
N CYS A 237 -11.98 6.97 -8.77
CA CYS A 237 -13.09 7.39 -7.93
C CYS A 237 -14.04 8.40 -8.62
N ASP A 238 -13.60 9.06 -9.68
CA ASP A 238 -14.35 10.09 -10.40
C ASP A 238 -14.95 9.59 -11.72
N ARG A 239 -14.63 8.35 -12.11
CA ARG A 239 -15.13 7.80 -13.38
C ARG A 239 -16.56 7.28 -13.20
N PRO A 240 -17.50 7.64 -14.11
CA PRO A 240 -18.86 7.10 -14.08
C PRO A 240 -18.91 5.61 -14.45
N VAL A 241 -17.91 5.13 -15.20
CA VAL A 241 -17.74 3.72 -15.55
C VAL A 241 -16.28 3.31 -15.20
N TRP A 242 -16.15 2.26 -14.42
CA TRP A 242 -14.84 1.75 -14.01
C TRP A 242 -14.87 0.22 -13.88
N VAL A 243 -13.69 -0.39 -13.96
CA VAL A 243 -13.49 -1.82 -13.72
C VAL A 243 -12.93 -1.98 -12.32
N GLY A 244 -13.56 -2.85 -11.53
CA GLY A 244 -13.28 -3.12 -10.11
C GLY A 244 -11.98 -3.84 -9.85
#